data_8c25414d330c69a97f61b94e401b5e1e
#
_entry.id   8c25414d330c69a97f61b94e401b5e1e
#
_cell.length_a   1.000
_cell.length_b   1.000
_cell.length_c   1.000
_cell.angle_alpha   90.00
_cell.angle_beta   90.00
_cell.angle_gamma   90.00
#
_symmetry.space_group_name_H-M   'P 1'
#
loop_
_entity.id
_entity.type
_entity.pdbx_description
1 polymer ?
#
loop_
_entity_poly.entity_id
_entity_poly.type
_entity_poly.pdbx_seq_one_letter_code
_entity_poly.pdbx_strand_id
1 'polypeptide(L)'
;MRNTEHWYVWKEHLFSASGTPDYELRILGRTTAEHTAEKFGARIVEEFPEYGTGETVVVLRSSHTCLPKSAVESLVRRAEEERENIFFGAGWALVKEEALSLARYIPLKAGAALLSVADYPFVAESIRTEILKKLLRRGVVLESSSGVYIDATAFVESGAVLSHDVTVTGRSLIKSGARILPYTVIEGGCVENFSVVGPFAHIRAGEKA
;
A
#
# COMPACT_ATOMS: atom_id res chain seq x y z
N MET A 1 19.91 2.77 6.77
CA MET A 1 18.80 1.92 6.27
C MET A 1 18.85 0.66 7.10
N ARG A 2 17.76 0.28 7.79
CA ARG A 2 17.70 -1.01 8.47
C ARG A 2 17.64 -2.10 7.42
N ASN A 3 18.32 -3.20 7.68
CA ASN A 3 18.23 -4.41 6.87
C ASN A 3 16.78 -4.93 6.98
N THR A 4 16.05 -5.00 5.86
CA THR A 4 14.66 -5.47 5.81
C THR A 4 14.58 -6.93 5.35
N GLU A 5 15.69 -7.67 5.39
CA GLU A 5 15.76 -9.06 4.93
C GLU A 5 14.81 -9.99 5.69
N HIS A 6 14.50 -9.66 6.95
CA HIS A 6 13.63 -10.42 7.84
C HIS A 6 12.26 -9.77 8.08
N TRP A 7 11.80 -8.95 7.13
CA TRP A 7 10.45 -8.39 7.15
C TRP A 7 9.55 -9.17 6.21
N TYR A 8 8.41 -9.63 6.73
CA TYR A 8 7.47 -10.49 6.02
C TYR A 8 6.05 -9.92 6.11
N VAL A 9 5.26 -10.13 5.07
CA VAL A 9 3.81 -9.97 5.08
C VAL A 9 3.22 -11.37 4.97
N TRP A 10 2.62 -11.83 6.05
CA TRP A 10 1.99 -13.15 6.11
C TRP A 10 0.57 -13.07 5.58
N LYS A 11 0.28 -13.92 4.58
CA LYS A 11 -1.06 -14.08 4.03
C LYS A 11 -1.94 -14.84 5.02
N GLU A 12 -2.79 -14.12 5.73
CA GLU A 12 -3.80 -14.75 6.57
C GLU A 12 -4.91 -15.31 5.69
N HIS A 13 -5.32 -16.54 5.97
CA HIS A 13 -6.47 -17.16 5.31
C HIS A 13 -7.79 -16.66 5.94
N LEU A 14 -8.04 -15.36 5.87
CA LEU A 14 -9.33 -14.78 6.19
C LEU A 14 -10.20 -14.80 4.93
N PHE A 15 -11.41 -15.32 5.06
CA PHE A 15 -12.36 -15.35 3.96
C PHE A 15 -13.38 -14.24 4.13
N SER A 16 -13.62 -13.48 3.06
CA SER A 16 -14.76 -12.58 3.00
C SER A 16 -16.06 -13.37 3.03
N ALA A 17 -17.18 -12.72 3.34
CA ALA A 17 -18.50 -13.35 3.29
C ALA A 17 -18.85 -13.91 1.90
N SER A 18 -18.18 -13.48 0.84
CA SER A 18 -18.29 -14.00 -0.53
C SER A 18 -17.44 -15.24 -0.81
N GLY A 19 -16.65 -15.71 0.17
CA GLY A 19 -15.72 -16.84 0.01
C GLY A 19 -14.41 -16.49 -0.71
N THR A 20 -14.22 -15.24 -1.15
CA THR A 20 -12.95 -14.79 -1.73
C THR A 20 -11.97 -14.44 -0.61
N PRO A 21 -10.74 -14.96 -0.62
CA PRO A 21 -9.72 -14.57 0.33
C PRO A 21 -9.47 -13.05 0.27
N ASP A 22 -9.35 -12.39 1.42
CA ASP A 22 -9.13 -10.95 1.53
C ASP A 22 -7.83 -10.51 0.83
N TYR A 23 -6.80 -11.35 0.86
CA TYR A 23 -5.50 -11.10 0.23
C TYR A 23 -5.53 -11.16 -1.31
N GLU A 24 -6.61 -11.64 -1.93
CA GLU A 24 -6.81 -11.62 -3.38
C GLU A 24 -7.57 -10.38 -3.88
N LEU A 25 -8.27 -9.68 -2.97
CA LEU A 25 -8.99 -8.46 -3.33
C LEU A 25 -8.02 -7.34 -3.72
N ARG A 26 -8.17 -6.84 -4.95
CA ARG A 26 -7.36 -5.73 -5.43
C ARG A 26 -8.00 -4.39 -5.12
N ILE A 27 -7.20 -3.50 -4.58
CA ILE A 27 -7.57 -2.12 -4.24
C ILE A 27 -6.57 -1.20 -4.92
N LEU A 28 -7.02 -0.38 -5.84
CA LEU A 28 -6.15 0.51 -6.61
C LEU A 28 -4.93 -0.22 -7.19
N GLY A 29 -5.21 -1.30 -7.93
CA GLY A 29 -4.23 -2.06 -8.70
C GLY A 29 -3.43 -3.13 -7.94
N ARG A 30 -3.52 -3.20 -6.62
CA ARG A 30 -2.77 -4.15 -5.76
C ARG A 30 -3.62 -4.74 -4.65
N THR A 31 -3.21 -5.89 -4.13
CA THR A 31 -3.78 -6.45 -2.89
C THR A 31 -3.28 -5.69 -1.66
N THR A 32 -3.94 -5.84 -0.52
CA THR A 32 -3.48 -5.25 0.76
C THR A 32 -2.09 -5.74 1.13
N ALA A 33 -1.80 -7.03 0.88
CA ALA A 33 -0.48 -7.60 1.11
C ALA A 33 0.59 -6.93 0.23
N GLU A 34 0.31 -6.72 -1.08
CA GLU A 34 1.23 -6.04 -2.01
C GLU A 34 1.49 -4.58 -1.61
N HIS A 35 0.45 -3.84 -1.17
CA HIS A 35 0.61 -2.47 -0.66
C HIS A 35 1.52 -2.42 0.58
N THR A 36 1.30 -3.33 1.52
CA THR A 36 2.08 -3.41 2.76
C THR A 36 3.53 -3.83 2.46
N ALA A 37 3.72 -4.85 1.62
CA ALA A 37 5.04 -5.33 1.23
C ALA A 37 5.88 -4.24 0.55
N GLU A 38 5.31 -3.48 -0.39
CA GLU A 38 6.02 -2.35 -1.03
C GLU A 38 6.41 -1.29 -0.01
N LYS A 39 5.52 -0.95 0.91
CA LYS A 39 5.74 0.11 1.90
C LYS A 39 6.90 -0.21 2.84
N PHE A 40 7.00 -1.45 3.28
CA PHE A 40 8.00 -1.89 4.26
C PHE A 40 9.24 -2.54 3.64
N GLY A 41 9.22 -2.86 2.35
CA GLY A 41 10.26 -3.65 1.68
C GLY A 41 10.23 -5.11 2.17
N ALA A 42 9.04 -5.64 2.50
CA ALA A 42 8.84 -6.95 3.08
C ALA A 42 8.57 -8.00 2.00
N ARG A 43 8.83 -9.28 2.32
CA ARG A 43 8.48 -10.43 1.48
C ARG A 43 7.10 -10.92 1.83
N ILE A 44 6.30 -11.26 0.81
CA ILE A 44 4.99 -11.89 1.02
C ILE A 44 5.20 -13.39 1.17
N VAL A 45 4.64 -13.96 2.24
CA VAL A 45 4.75 -15.40 2.56
C VAL A 45 3.36 -15.99 2.87
N GLU A 46 3.19 -17.27 2.57
CA GLU A 46 1.94 -18.01 2.86
C GLU A 46 2.01 -18.71 4.20
N GLU A 47 3.20 -19.20 4.57
CA GLU A 47 3.45 -19.82 5.86
C GLU A 47 4.08 -18.80 6.81
N PHE A 48 3.79 -18.95 8.11
CA PHE A 48 4.38 -18.09 9.12
C PHE A 48 5.90 -18.34 9.18
N PRO A 49 6.76 -17.30 9.08
CA PRO A 49 8.20 -17.48 9.00
C PRO A 49 8.79 -18.02 10.32
N GLU A 50 9.89 -18.74 10.19
CA GLU A 50 10.70 -19.14 11.36
C GLU A 50 11.31 -17.91 12.03
N TYR A 51 11.45 -17.96 13.33
CA TYR A 51 12.01 -16.88 14.16
C TYR A 51 12.81 -17.46 15.35
N GLY A 52 13.54 -16.60 16.06
CA GLY A 52 14.34 -17.01 17.22
C GLY A 52 15.79 -17.39 16.90
N THR A 53 16.24 -17.20 15.65
CA THR A 53 17.60 -17.53 15.17
C THR A 53 18.66 -16.46 15.50
N GLY A 54 18.34 -15.50 16.38
CA GLY A 54 19.24 -14.42 16.79
C GLY A 54 19.04 -13.10 16.03
N GLU A 55 18.17 -13.08 15.00
CA GLU A 55 17.79 -11.90 14.27
C GLU A 55 16.32 -11.52 14.53
N THR A 56 16.03 -10.22 14.46
CA THR A 56 14.66 -9.74 14.65
C THR A 56 13.83 -10.02 13.41
N VAL A 57 12.78 -10.83 13.54
CA VAL A 57 11.82 -11.13 12.48
C VAL A 57 10.58 -10.28 12.66
N VAL A 58 10.19 -9.54 11.64
CA VAL A 58 8.98 -8.73 11.63
C VAL A 58 7.94 -9.38 10.72
N VAL A 59 6.79 -9.70 11.27
CA VAL A 59 5.69 -10.31 10.54
C VAL A 59 4.49 -9.37 10.56
N LEU A 60 4.07 -8.89 9.40
CA LEU A 60 2.89 -8.05 9.21
C LEU A 60 1.74 -8.90 8.67
N ARG A 61 0.52 -8.61 9.10
CA ARG A 61 -0.68 -9.31 8.65
C ARG A 61 -1.15 -8.75 7.32
N SER A 62 -1.50 -9.61 6.37
CA SER A 62 -1.97 -9.21 5.03
C SER A 62 -3.26 -8.38 5.07
N SER A 63 -4.11 -8.63 6.04
CA SER A 63 -5.37 -7.89 6.24
C SER A 63 -5.17 -6.44 6.67
N HIS A 64 -3.99 -6.07 7.16
CA HIS A 64 -3.70 -4.72 7.67
C HIS A 64 -2.80 -3.95 6.71
N THR A 65 -3.25 -2.77 6.31
CA THR A 65 -2.52 -1.88 5.41
C THR A 65 -2.49 -0.45 5.95
N CYS A 66 -1.83 0.46 5.25
CA CYS A 66 -1.68 1.87 5.66
C CYS A 66 -1.05 2.05 7.05
N LEU A 67 -0.28 1.06 7.51
CA LEU A 67 0.41 1.14 8.80
C LEU A 67 1.44 2.27 8.79
N PRO A 68 1.51 3.11 9.84
CA PRO A 68 2.52 4.16 9.93
C PRO A 68 3.89 3.53 10.16
N LYS A 69 4.78 3.68 9.16
CA LYS A 69 6.11 3.03 9.15
C LYS A 69 6.92 3.36 10.40
N SER A 70 6.94 4.63 10.80
CA SER A 70 7.67 5.08 11.99
C SER A 70 7.17 4.44 13.30
N ALA A 71 5.86 4.21 13.41
CA ALA A 71 5.29 3.56 14.59
C ALA A 71 5.63 2.07 14.66
N VAL A 72 5.57 1.35 13.51
CA VAL A 72 6.00 -0.04 13.43
C VAL A 72 7.50 -0.17 13.75
N GLU A 73 8.35 0.67 13.15
CA GLU A 73 9.80 0.69 13.42
C GLU A 73 10.12 1.01 14.90
N SER A 74 9.30 1.84 15.56
CA SER A 74 9.44 2.11 17.00
C SER A 74 9.15 0.88 17.85
N LEU A 75 8.10 0.09 17.49
CA LEU A 75 7.77 -1.16 18.18
C LEU A 75 8.85 -2.23 17.96
N VAL A 76 9.40 -2.32 16.75
CA VAL A 76 10.51 -3.23 16.44
C VAL A 76 11.75 -2.88 17.28
N ARG A 77 12.11 -1.59 17.35
CA ARG A 77 13.22 -1.13 18.19
C ARG A 77 13.01 -1.50 19.66
N ARG A 78 11.78 -1.29 20.15
CA ARG A 78 11.44 -1.61 21.52
C ARG A 78 11.55 -3.11 21.80
N ALA A 79 11.12 -3.97 20.88
CA ALA A 79 11.28 -5.42 20.99
C ALA A 79 12.77 -5.82 21.11
N GLU A 80 13.64 -5.19 20.31
CA GLU A 80 15.09 -5.40 20.33
C GLU A 80 15.73 -4.94 21.64
N GLU A 81 15.36 -3.75 22.13
CA GLU A 81 15.91 -3.17 23.36
C GLU A 81 15.48 -3.96 24.61
N GLU A 82 14.20 -4.30 24.70
CA GLU A 82 13.63 -5.05 25.83
C GLU A 82 13.87 -6.57 25.72
N ARG A 83 14.31 -7.08 24.56
CA ARG A 83 14.44 -8.51 24.21
C ARG A 83 13.16 -9.30 24.46
N GLU A 84 12.04 -8.70 24.09
CA GLU A 84 10.71 -9.29 24.21
C GLU A 84 10.02 -9.36 22.87
N ASN A 85 9.30 -10.46 22.60
CA ASN A 85 8.42 -10.56 21.47
C ASN A 85 7.22 -9.60 21.66
N ILE A 86 6.93 -8.76 20.66
CA ILE A 86 5.81 -7.81 20.71
C ILE A 86 4.78 -8.19 19.65
N PHE A 87 3.52 -8.30 20.07
CA PHE A 87 2.35 -8.35 19.19
C PHE A 87 1.64 -6.99 19.20
N PHE A 88 1.36 -6.42 18.04
CA PHE A 88 0.76 -5.07 17.94
C PHE A 88 -0.57 -5.04 17.15
N GLY A 89 -1.26 -6.17 17.09
CA GLY A 89 -2.54 -6.32 16.38
C GLY A 89 -2.38 -6.50 14.88
N ALA A 90 -1.65 -5.62 14.21
CA ALA A 90 -1.34 -5.69 12.79
C ALA A 90 -0.12 -6.57 12.44
N GLY A 91 0.54 -7.17 13.44
CA GLY A 91 1.72 -8.00 13.24
C GLY A 91 2.53 -8.21 14.51
N TRP A 92 3.72 -8.78 14.33
CA TRP A 92 4.66 -9.14 15.39
C TRP A 92 6.06 -8.60 15.11
N ALA A 93 6.78 -8.25 16.17
CA ALA A 93 8.22 -8.11 16.20
C ALA A 93 8.79 -9.21 17.10
N LEU A 94 9.49 -10.18 16.53
CA LEU A 94 9.92 -11.42 17.16
C LEU A 94 11.44 -11.42 17.28
N VAL A 95 11.94 -11.48 18.51
CA VAL A 95 13.39 -11.38 18.84
C VAL A 95 13.93 -12.64 19.49
N LYS A 96 13.07 -13.54 19.92
CA LYS A 96 13.43 -14.80 20.59
C LYS A 96 12.46 -15.93 20.26
N GLU A 97 12.93 -17.17 20.38
CA GLU A 97 12.12 -18.38 20.18
C GLU A 97 11.22 -18.62 21.39
N GLU A 98 10.02 -18.05 21.33
CA GLU A 98 8.96 -18.26 22.33
C GLU A 98 7.62 -18.40 21.63
N ALA A 99 6.66 -19.05 22.28
CA ALA A 99 5.31 -19.15 21.74
C ALA A 99 4.70 -17.76 21.45
N LEU A 100 4.06 -17.59 20.31
CA LEU A 100 3.44 -16.31 19.90
C LEU A 100 2.41 -15.79 20.91
N SER A 101 1.78 -16.70 21.66
CA SER A 101 0.83 -16.37 22.73
C SER A 101 1.47 -15.66 23.93
N LEU A 102 2.78 -15.74 24.06
CA LEU A 102 3.54 -15.06 25.12
C LEU A 102 4.04 -13.67 24.68
N ALA A 103 3.86 -13.30 23.42
CA ALA A 103 4.25 -11.99 22.92
C ALA A 103 3.46 -10.89 23.67
N ARG A 104 4.18 -9.88 24.15
CA ARG A 104 3.59 -8.74 24.84
C ARG A 104 2.73 -7.91 23.89
N TYR A 105 1.47 -7.74 24.24
CA TYR A 105 0.57 -6.93 23.44
C TYR A 105 0.80 -5.43 23.64
N ILE A 106 1.11 -4.72 22.55
CA ILE A 106 1.21 -3.26 22.51
C ILE A 106 0.36 -2.78 21.33
N PRO A 107 -0.80 -2.14 21.55
CA PRO A 107 -1.69 -1.76 20.47
C PRO A 107 -1.08 -0.71 19.55
N LEU A 108 -1.11 -0.96 18.25
CA LEU A 108 -0.82 0.04 17.22
C LEU A 108 -2.12 0.76 16.85
N LYS A 109 -2.24 2.03 17.25
CA LYS A 109 -3.44 2.87 16.99
C LYS A 109 -3.39 3.51 15.60
N ALA A 110 -3.22 2.73 14.55
CA ALA A 110 -3.27 3.29 13.20
C ALA A 110 -3.24 2.18 12.15
N GLY A 111 -3.63 2.53 10.95
CA GLY A 111 -3.77 1.64 9.82
C GLY A 111 -5.24 1.35 9.51
N ALA A 112 -5.46 0.72 8.37
CA ALA A 112 -6.76 0.22 7.95
C ALA A 112 -6.67 -1.30 7.85
N ALA A 113 -7.74 -1.98 8.25
CA ALA A 113 -7.83 -3.43 8.18
C ALA A 113 -8.99 -3.83 7.27
N LEU A 114 -8.74 -4.76 6.36
CA LEU A 114 -9.75 -5.39 5.51
C LEU A 114 -10.14 -6.74 6.14
N LEU A 115 -11.08 -6.71 7.05
CA LEU A 115 -11.57 -7.90 7.76
C LEU A 115 -12.90 -8.39 7.19
N SER A 116 -13.59 -7.53 6.43
CA SER A 116 -14.84 -7.83 5.76
C SER A 116 -15.00 -6.97 4.50
N VAL A 117 -15.94 -7.34 3.62
CA VAL A 117 -16.26 -6.53 2.43
C VAL A 117 -16.74 -5.13 2.80
N ALA A 118 -17.36 -4.96 3.97
CA ALA A 118 -17.82 -3.66 4.45
C ALA A 118 -16.66 -2.69 4.74
N ASP A 119 -15.46 -3.20 5.00
CA ASP A 119 -14.27 -2.39 5.26
C ASP A 119 -13.63 -1.85 3.97
N TYR A 120 -13.97 -2.45 2.82
CA TYR A 120 -13.35 -2.13 1.53
C TYR A 120 -13.34 -0.62 1.20
N PRO A 121 -14.43 0.14 1.30
CA PRO A 121 -14.43 1.57 0.98
C PRO A 121 -13.45 2.37 1.88
N PHE A 122 -13.36 2.02 3.15
CA PHE A 122 -12.48 2.70 4.12
C PHE A 122 -11.01 2.39 3.85
N VAL A 123 -10.71 1.14 3.54
CA VAL A 123 -9.36 0.70 3.17
C VAL A 123 -8.94 1.34 1.85
N ALA A 124 -9.82 1.34 0.85
CA ALA A 124 -9.57 1.97 -0.45
C ALA A 124 -9.27 3.47 -0.31
N GLU A 125 -10.04 4.19 0.51
CA GLU A 125 -9.81 5.62 0.75
C GLU A 125 -8.48 5.87 1.48
N SER A 126 -8.12 5.01 2.42
CA SER A 126 -6.83 5.09 3.12
C SER A 126 -5.65 4.90 2.16
N ILE A 127 -5.73 3.89 1.28
CA ILE A 127 -4.70 3.62 0.27
C ILE A 127 -4.65 4.77 -0.75
N ARG A 128 -5.80 5.25 -1.24
CA ARG A 128 -5.90 6.39 -2.15
C ARG A 128 -5.18 7.62 -1.56
N THR A 129 -5.47 7.93 -0.31
CA THR A 129 -4.83 9.04 0.38
C THR A 129 -3.31 8.89 0.46
N GLU A 130 -2.79 7.69 0.72
CA GLU A 130 -1.34 7.45 0.72
C GLU A 130 -0.72 7.60 -0.68
N ILE A 131 -1.39 7.10 -1.73
CA ILE A 131 -0.93 7.26 -3.12
C ILE A 131 -0.84 8.74 -3.48
N LEU A 132 -1.90 9.52 -3.24
CA LEU A 132 -1.93 10.95 -3.55
C LEU A 132 -0.84 11.72 -2.78
N LYS A 133 -0.65 11.44 -1.49
CA LYS A 133 0.46 12.02 -0.70
C LYS A 133 1.84 11.67 -1.27
N LYS A 134 2.03 10.45 -1.78
CA LYS A 134 3.29 10.02 -2.41
C LYS A 134 3.54 10.80 -3.71
N LEU A 135 2.51 11.01 -4.53
CA LEU A 135 2.59 11.78 -5.77
C LEU A 135 2.91 13.26 -5.51
N LEU A 136 2.23 13.90 -4.57
CA LEU A 136 2.51 15.27 -4.17
C LEU A 136 3.97 15.46 -3.71
N ARG A 137 4.50 14.52 -2.91
CA ARG A 137 5.92 14.56 -2.50
C ARG A 137 6.90 14.39 -3.65
N ARG A 138 6.48 13.75 -4.75
CA ARG A 138 7.27 13.59 -5.98
C ARG A 138 7.18 14.79 -6.91
N GLY A 139 6.40 15.81 -6.57
CA GLY A 139 6.23 17.01 -7.39
C GLY A 139 5.15 16.92 -8.46
N VAL A 140 4.22 15.97 -8.33
CA VAL A 140 2.98 15.97 -9.14
C VAL A 140 2.04 17.02 -8.59
N VAL A 141 1.37 17.76 -9.44
CA VAL A 141 0.39 18.79 -9.07
C VAL A 141 -1.01 18.19 -9.14
N LEU A 142 -1.73 18.24 -8.05
CA LEU A 142 -3.16 17.90 -7.99
C LEU A 142 -3.95 19.20 -7.83
N GLU A 143 -4.74 19.58 -8.85
CA GLU A 143 -5.63 20.75 -8.75
C GLU A 143 -6.74 20.53 -7.71
N SER A 144 -7.16 19.26 -7.54
CA SER A 144 -8.06 18.80 -6.49
C SER A 144 -7.74 17.35 -6.14
N SER A 145 -7.99 16.95 -4.91
CA SER A 145 -7.97 15.53 -4.52
C SER A 145 -9.34 14.85 -4.72
N SER A 146 -10.39 15.62 -5.01
CA SER A 146 -11.74 15.10 -5.20
C SER A 146 -11.83 14.28 -6.49
N GLY A 147 -12.36 13.07 -6.41
CA GLY A 147 -12.56 12.19 -7.56
C GLY A 147 -11.29 11.72 -8.27
N VAL A 148 -10.11 11.97 -7.71
CA VAL A 148 -8.85 11.47 -8.30
C VAL A 148 -8.54 10.08 -7.80
N TYR A 149 -8.54 9.10 -8.71
CA TYR A 149 -8.24 7.69 -8.46
C TYR A 149 -7.03 7.25 -9.29
N ILE A 150 -5.98 6.82 -8.63
CA ILE A 150 -4.74 6.41 -9.28
C ILE A 150 -4.30 5.06 -8.71
N ASP A 151 -4.14 4.08 -9.59
CA ASP A 151 -3.61 2.78 -9.23
C ASP A 151 -2.15 2.89 -8.74
N ALA A 152 -1.80 2.09 -7.76
CA ALA A 152 -0.42 1.98 -7.27
C ALA A 152 0.57 1.47 -8.34
N THR A 153 0.06 0.86 -9.40
CA THR A 153 0.84 0.36 -10.54
C THR A 153 1.07 1.42 -11.62
N ALA A 154 0.33 2.54 -11.58
CA ALA A 154 0.52 3.67 -12.48
C ALA A 154 1.75 4.50 -12.09
N PHE A 155 2.40 5.07 -13.08
CA PHE A 155 3.55 5.96 -12.88
C PHE A 155 3.23 7.37 -13.39
N VAL A 156 3.34 8.34 -12.49
CA VAL A 156 3.14 9.76 -12.80
C VAL A 156 4.44 10.50 -12.48
N GLU A 157 5.00 11.16 -13.49
CA GLU A 157 6.24 11.90 -13.34
C GLU A 157 6.02 13.26 -12.66
N SER A 158 7.09 13.77 -12.07
CA SER A 158 7.12 15.12 -11.49
C SER A 158 6.74 16.18 -12.51
N GLY A 159 6.00 17.20 -12.09
CA GLY A 159 5.53 18.29 -12.96
C GLY A 159 4.27 17.98 -13.76
N ALA A 160 3.77 16.74 -13.76
CA ALA A 160 2.44 16.45 -14.30
C ALA A 160 1.34 17.10 -13.46
N VAL A 161 0.27 17.56 -14.11
CA VAL A 161 -0.87 18.24 -13.49
C VAL A 161 -2.13 17.41 -13.70
N LEU A 162 -2.79 17.02 -12.60
CA LEU A 162 -4.04 16.26 -12.63
C LEU A 162 -5.18 17.12 -12.07
N SER A 163 -6.24 17.24 -12.85
CA SER A 163 -7.48 17.93 -12.43
C SER A 163 -8.36 17.00 -11.58
N HIS A 164 -9.53 17.46 -11.17
CA HIS A 164 -10.51 16.66 -10.44
C HIS A 164 -11.12 15.55 -11.32
N ASP A 165 -11.67 14.50 -10.68
CA ASP A 165 -12.37 13.39 -11.35
C ASP A 165 -11.54 12.72 -12.47
N VAL A 166 -10.25 12.54 -12.21
CA VAL A 166 -9.32 11.83 -13.08
C VAL A 166 -9.10 10.41 -12.55
N THR A 167 -9.22 9.44 -13.45
CA THR A 167 -8.97 8.02 -13.14
C THR A 167 -7.78 7.49 -13.93
N VAL A 168 -6.79 6.96 -13.26
CA VAL A 168 -5.57 6.38 -13.86
C VAL A 168 -5.40 4.96 -13.35
N THR A 169 -5.60 3.98 -14.21
CA THR A 169 -5.55 2.57 -13.84
C THR A 169 -4.48 1.78 -14.60
N GLY A 170 -4.18 0.60 -14.10
CA GLY A 170 -3.20 -0.29 -14.70
C GLY A 170 -1.79 0.29 -14.69
N ARG A 171 -0.95 -0.15 -15.65
CA ARG A 171 0.42 0.33 -15.81
C ARG A 171 0.50 1.59 -16.67
N SER A 172 -0.36 2.57 -16.40
CA SER A 172 -0.35 3.84 -17.11
C SER A 172 0.91 4.64 -16.81
N LEU A 173 1.37 5.40 -17.82
CA LEU A 173 2.51 6.32 -17.71
C LEU A 173 2.05 7.73 -18.06
N ILE A 174 2.17 8.66 -17.11
CA ILE A 174 1.94 10.09 -17.36
C ILE A 174 3.27 10.80 -17.20
N LYS A 175 3.77 11.37 -18.31
CA LYS A 175 5.08 12.00 -18.36
C LYS A 175 5.05 13.44 -17.86
N SER A 176 6.25 13.97 -17.63
CA SER A 176 6.48 15.30 -17.06
C SER A 176 5.82 16.41 -17.87
N GLY A 177 5.21 17.38 -17.17
CA GLY A 177 4.54 18.53 -17.79
C GLY A 177 3.20 18.22 -18.44
N ALA A 178 2.77 16.96 -18.50
CA ALA A 178 1.46 16.60 -19.02
C ALA A 178 0.33 17.17 -18.14
N ARG A 179 -0.76 17.58 -18.76
CA ARG A 179 -1.97 18.10 -18.09
C ARG A 179 -3.16 17.20 -18.37
N ILE A 180 -3.71 16.61 -17.35
CA ILE A 180 -4.87 15.74 -17.45
C ILE A 180 -6.08 16.53 -16.96
N LEU A 181 -7.00 16.81 -17.90
CA LEU A 181 -8.21 17.60 -17.66
C LEU A 181 -9.30 16.75 -16.98
N PRO A 182 -10.35 17.37 -16.43
CA PRO A 182 -11.39 16.69 -15.68
C PRO A 182 -12.07 15.56 -16.46
N TYR A 183 -12.56 14.55 -15.71
CA TYR A 183 -13.32 13.41 -16.25
C TYR A 183 -12.55 12.58 -17.28
N THR A 184 -11.23 12.58 -17.21
CA THR A 184 -10.36 11.78 -18.08
C THR A 184 -10.04 10.44 -17.43
N VAL A 185 -10.13 9.37 -18.22
CA VAL A 185 -9.76 8.01 -17.85
C VAL A 185 -8.54 7.56 -18.64
N ILE A 186 -7.50 7.10 -17.94
CA ILE A 186 -6.29 6.55 -18.56
C ILE A 186 -6.14 5.12 -18.04
N GLU A 187 -6.27 4.14 -18.94
CA GLU A 187 -6.32 2.72 -18.63
C GLU A 187 -5.16 1.98 -19.32
N GLY A 188 -4.01 1.91 -18.67
CA GLY A 188 -2.80 1.30 -19.23
C GLY A 188 -2.16 2.08 -20.39
N GLY A 189 -2.58 3.33 -20.61
CA GLY A 189 -2.10 4.19 -21.69
C GLY A 189 -0.87 5.00 -21.31
N CYS A 190 -0.30 5.69 -22.32
CA CYS A 190 0.85 6.58 -22.12
C CYS A 190 0.48 8.01 -22.55
N VAL A 191 0.72 8.97 -21.66
CA VAL A 191 0.60 10.41 -21.96
C VAL A 191 2.00 11.00 -22.09
N GLU A 192 2.27 11.61 -23.22
CA GLU A 192 3.58 12.17 -23.55
C GLU A 192 3.85 13.49 -22.80
N ASN A 193 5.13 13.90 -22.81
CA ASN A 193 5.56 15.13 -22.16
C ASN A 193 4.79 16.34 -22.70
N PHE A 194 4.35 17.21 -21.78
CA PHE A 194 3.66 18.48 -22.10
C PHE A 194 2.35 18.34 -22.89
N SER A 195 1.84 17.11 -23.05
CA SER A 195 0.54 16.89 -23.69
C SER A 195 -0.60 17.39 -22.80
N VAL A 196 -1.70 17.78 -23.42
CA VAL A 196 -2.96 18.14 -22.73
C VAL A 196 -4.01 17.13 -23.17
N VAL A 197 -4.53 16.35 -22.21
CA VAL A 197 -5.48 15.26 -22.45
C VAL A 197 -6.81 15.53 -21.77
N GLY A 198 -7.89 15.38 -22.50
CA GLY A 198 -9.25 15.61 -22.00
C GLY A 198 -9.80 16.99 -22.36
N PRO A 199 -10.90 17.45 -21.72
CA PRO A 199 -11.71 16.69 -20.79
C PRO A 199 -12.46 15.53 -21.45
N PHE A 200 -13.01 14.60 -20.66
CA PHE A 200 -13.80 13.46 -21.13
C PHE A 200 -13.06 12.52 -22.09
N ALA A 201 -11.72 12.48 -22.03
CA ALA A 201 -10.92 11.55 -22.83
C ALA A 201 -10.82 10.17 -22.15
N HIS A 202 -10.69 9.14 -22.99
CA HIS A 202 -10.38 7.79 -22.53
C HIS A 202 -9.18 7.27 -23.33
N ILE A 203 -8.03 7.09 -22.65
CA ILE A 203 -6.80 6.57 -23.22
C ILE A 203 -6.60 5.14 -22.75
N ARG A 204 -6.51 4.20 -23.67
CA ARG A 204 -6.39 2.76 -23.38
C ARG A 204 -4.97 2.25 -23.55
N ALA A 205 -4.77 1.02 -23.11
CA ALA A 205 -3.50 0.32 -23.27
C ALA A 205 -3.06 0.28 -24.73
N GLY A 206 -1.80 0.69 -24.98
CA GLY A 206 -1.24 0.82 -26.32
C GLY A 206 -1.50 2.16 -27.03
N GLU A 207 -2.37 3.00 -26.49
CA GLU A 207 -2.60 4.36 -26.98
C GLU A 207 -1.61 5.34 -26.37
N LYS A 208 -1.26 6.37 -27.14
CA LYS A 208 -0.43 7.50 -26.73
C LYS A 208 -1.17 8.81 -26.99
N ALA A 209 -1.05 9.73 -26.07
CA ALA A 209 -1.62 11.07 -26.16
C ALA A 209 -0.59 12.14 -25.72
#